data_bfc7c61def1e59dd4ea3ba05d97f68d8
#
_entry.id   bfc7c61def1e59dd4ea3ba05d97f68d8
#
_cell.length_a   1.000
_cell.length_b   1.000
_cell.length_c   1.000
_cell.angle_alpha   90.00
_cell.angle_beta   90.00
_cell.angle_gamma   90.00
#
_symmetry.space_group_name_H-M   'P 1'
#
loop_
_entity.id
_entity.type
_entity.pdbx_description
1 polymer ?
#
loop_
_entity_poly.entity_id
_entity_poly.type
_entity_poly.pdbx_seq_one_letter_code
_entity_poly.pdbx_strand_id
1 'polypeptide(L)'
;MTNSEFVDDKKIKDILNFIKSMKHAEQIRMMFLCSLNGMRSINFAYLQIKDVFTDDLKIKDVICLDYDKNKGKNKCEYYMNSQLKKEFCEYLKYLQNKWADKLTPETYLFTSQKLNKPYNRASISRMFSSIYKKFNIKGASHLGSHLFVSKLVNSGVNICLVQKLANHKNISTTQHYFNYNQQMLANAVENVKI
;
A
#
# COMPACT_ATOMS: atom_id res chain seq x y z
N MET A 1 -8.21 20.01 -10.54
CA MET A 1 -6.97 19.24 -10.78
C MET A 1 -6.08 19.40 -9.57
N THR A 2 -6.02 18.43 -8.69
CA THR A 2 -5.08 18.46 -7.56
C THR A 2 -3.72 18.11 -8.13
N ASN A 3 -2.83 19.10 -8.22
CA ASN A 3 -1.41 18.88 -8.44
C ASN A 3 -0.91 17.94 -7.31
N SER A 4 -0.94 16.63 -7.55
CA SER A 4 -0.17 15.72 -6.75
C SER A 4 1.29 16.04 -7.09
N GLU A 5 1.96 16.79 -6.20
CA GLU A 5 3.40 17.00 -6.32
C GLU A 5 4.03 15.63 -6.57
N PHE A 6 4.80 15.55 -7.63
CA PHE A 6 5.45 14.32 -8.05
C PHE A 6 6.40 13.87 -6.93
N VAL A 7 6.02 12.85 -6.19
CA VAL A 7 6.87 12.26 -5.16
C VAL A 7 7.77 11.25 -5.86
N ASP A 8 9.00 11.63 -6.11
CA ASP A 8 10.02 10.78 -6.73
C ASP A 8 10.56 9.71 -5.78
N ASP A 9 11.31 8.76 -6.33
CA ASP A 9 11.89 7.67 -5.57
C ASP A 9 12.92 8.14 -4.52
N LYS A 10 13.56 9.29 -4.74
CA LYS A 10 14.48 9.90 -3.78
C LYS A 10 13.72 10.36 -2.54
N LYS A 11 12.63 11.12 -2.72
CA LYS A 11 11.76 11.54 -1.60
C LYS A 11 11.19 10.34 -0.83
N ILE A 12 10.81 9.25 -1.53
CA ILE A 12 10.36 8.03 -0.86
C ILE A 12 11.47 7.44 0.02
N LYS A 13 12.71 7.37 -0.47
CA LYS A 13 13.86 6.90 0.32
C LYS A 13 14.12 7.78 1.53
N ASP A 14 14.06 9.10 1.37
CA ASP A 14 14.24 10.05 2.46
C ASP A 14 13.16 9.89 3.54
N ILE A 15 11.90 9.70 3.14
CA ILE A 15 10.80 9.41 4.06
C ILE A 15 11.05 8.10 4.81
N LEU A 16 11.45 7.03 4.12
CA LEU A 16 11.75 5.74 4.76
C LEU A 16 12.93 5.84 5.74
N ASN A 17 13.94 6.64 5.43
CA ASN A 17 15.05 6.92 6.35
C ASN A 17 14.60 7.73 7.56
N PHE A 18 13.76 8.73 7.37
CA PHE A 18 13.17 9.49 8.48
C PHE A 18 12.33 8.59 9.40
N ILE A 19 11.53 7.67 8.84
CA ILE A 19 10.71 6.74 9.62
C ILE A 19 11.57 5.89 10.57
N LYS A 20 12.82 5.55 10.21
CA LYS A 20 13.75 4.81 11.10
C LYS A 20 14.02 5.51 12.42
N SER A 21 13.94 6.84 12.47
CA SER A 21 14.15 7.64 13.69
C SER A 21 12.88 7.80 14.54
N MET A 22 11.74 7.29 14.07
CA MET A 22 10.46 7.43 14.77
C MET A 22 10.27 6.35 15.84
N LYS A 23 9.47 6.65 16.85
CA LYS A 23 8.96 5.63 17.77
C LYS A 23 8.09 4.64 16.98
N HIS A 24 8.28 3.33 17.18
CA HIS A 24 7.63 2.26 16.44
C HIS A 24 7.95 2.25 14.94
N ALA A 25 9.20 2.55 14.59
CA ALA A 25 9.71 2.67 13.23
C ALA A 25 9.32 1.48 12.34
N GLU A 26 9.51 0.25 12.81
CA GLU A 26 9.22 -0.98 12.05
C GLU A 26 7.76 -1.06 11.61
N GLN A 27 6.85 -0.76 12.53
CA GLN A 27 5.43 -0.78 12.24
C GLN A 27 5.01 0.34 11.28
N ILE A 28 5.52 1.56 11.49
CA ILE A 28 5.23 2.71 10.62
C ILE A 28 5.79 2.47 9.23
N ARG A 29 7.03 1.95 9.14
CA ARG A 29 7.67 1.58 7.89
C ARG A 29 6.82 0.57 7.11
N MET A 30 6.38 -0.49 7.78
CA MET A 30 5.58 -1.53 7.12
C MET A 30 4.22 -1.00 6.65
N MET A 31 3.52 -0.18 7.44
CA MET A 31 2.29 0.50 7.00
C MET A 31 2.53 1.39 5.79
N PHE A 32 3.68 2.09 5.77
CA PHE A 32 4.05 2.96 4.64
C PHE A 32 4.29 2.15 3.37
N LEU A 33 5.00 1.01 3.46
CA LEU A 33 5.24 0.10 2.35
C LEU A 33 3.94 -0.53 1.83
N CYS A 34 3.02 -0.92 2.70
CA CYS A 34 1.68 -1.37 2.30
C CYS A 34 0.95 -0.30 1.48
N SER A 35 1.02 0.96 1.92
CA SER A 35 0.41 2.08 1.20
C SER A 35 1.05 2.29 -0.18
N LEU A 36 2.38 2.22 -0.29
CA LEU A 36 3.10 2.31 -1.56
C LEU A 36 2.86 1.12 -2.50
N ASN A 37 2.35 0.00 -1.98
CA ASN A 37 1.92 -1.17 -2.76
C ASN A 37 0.40 -1.15 -3.04
N GLY A 38 -0.24 0.00 -2.97
CA GLY A 38 -1.64 0.23 -3.35
C GLY A 38 -2.68 -0.04 -2.27
N MET A 39 -2.29 -0.49 -1.08
CA MET A 39 -3.26 -0.75 -0.01
C MET A 39 -3.80 0.55 0.59
N ARG A 40 -5.12 0.62 0.73
CA ARG A 40 -5.76 1.73 1.47
C ARG A 40 -5.57 1.55 2.97
N SER A 41 -5.47 2.67 3.70
CA SER A 41 -5.25 2.66 5.16
C SER A 41 -6.31 1.85 5.94
N ILE A 42 -7.55 1.82 5.46
CA ILE A 42 -8.62 1.00 6.07
C ILE A 42 -8.29 -0.50 5.97
N ASN A 43 -7.65 -0.93 4.88
CA ASN A 43 -7.39 -2.34 4.61
C ASN A 43 -6.16 -2.82 5.39
N PHE A 44 -5.03 -2.11 5.31
CA PHE A 44 -3.86 -2.55 6.06
C PHE A 44 -4.01 -2.35 7.58
N ALA A 45 -4.84 -1.41 8.05
CA ALA A 45 -5.09 -1.23 9.48
C ALA A 45 -5.63 -2.48 10.18
N TYR A 46 -6.36 -3.32 9.46
CA TYR A 46 -7.02 -4.51 9.98
C TYR A 46 -6.35 -5.83 9.53
N LEU A 47 -5.16 -5.76 8.91
CA LEU A 47 -4.42 -6.97 8.54
C LEU A 47 -4.05 -7.79 9.78
N GLN A 48 -4.32 -9.08 9.69
CA GLN A 48 -3.93 -10.10 10.66
C GLN A 48 -2.79 -10.95 10.09
N ILE A 49 -2.08 -11.69 10.93
CA ILE A 49 -1.01 -12.60 10.51
C ILE A 49 -1.54 -13.57 9.45
N LYS A 50 -2.68 -14.19 9.68
CA LYS A 50 -3.32 -15.14 8.74
C LYS A 50 -3.69 -14.56 7.38
N ASP A 51 -3.83 -13.24 7.24
CA ASP A 51 -4.12 -12.62 5.95
C ASP A 51 -2.89 -12.61 5.04
N VAL A 52 -1.68 -12.56 5.63
CA VAL A 52 -0.40 -12.40 4.93
C VAL A 52 0.41 -13.68 4.90
N PHE A 53 0.26 -14.52 5.92
CA PHE A 53 1.00 -15.76 6.08
C PHE A 53 0.05 -16.96 6.08
N THR A 54 0.58 -18.13 5.71
CA THR A 54 -0.07 -19.42 5.86
C THR A 54 0.06 -19.91 7.31
N ASP A 55 -0.57 -21.04 7.65
CA ASP A 55 -0.51 -21.60 9.00
C ASP A 55 0.92 -22.04 9.38
N ASP A 56 1.74 -22.43 8.40
CA ASP A 56 3.17 -22.74 8.56
C ASP A 56 4.07 -21.49 8.40
N LEU A 57 3.50 -20.29 8.55
CA LEU A 57 4.15 -18.99 8.50
C LEU A 57 4.92 -18.68 7.20
N LYS A 58 4.57 -19.34 6.10
CA LYS A 58 5.06 -18.96 4.77
C LYS A 58 4.30 -17.76 4.24
N ILE A 59 5.03 -16.86 3.58
CA ILE A 59 4.44 -15.67 2.98
C ILE A 59 3.54 -16.04 1.80
N LYS A 60 2.35 -15.47 1.74
CA LYS A 60 1.43 -15.62 0.61
C LYS A 60 1.83 -14.74 -0.57
N ASP A 61 1.40 -15.09 -1.78
CA ASP A 61 1.60 -14.25 -2.97
C ASP A 61 0.60 -13.09 -3.05
N VAL A 62 -0.60 -13.32 -2.54
CA VAL A 62 -1.73 -12.40 -2.60
C VAL A 62 -2.38 -12.29 -1.22
N ILE A 63 -2.62 -11.07 -0.79
CA ILE A 63 -3.44 -10.78 0.39
C ILE A 63 -4.88 -10.65 -0.07
N CYS A 64 -5.74 -11.54 0.39
CA CYS A 64 -7.18 -11.51 0.12
C CYS A 64 -7.92 -11.00 1.35
N LEU A 65 -8.70 -9.93 1.19
CA LEU A 65 -9.51 -9.35 2.26
C LEU A 65 -10.99 -9.49 1.93
N ASP A 66 -11.72 -10.19 2.77
CA ASP A 66 -13.15 -10.41 2.63
C ASP A 66 -14.00 -9.21 3.03
N TYR A 67 -15.30 -9.30 2.77
CA TYR A 67 -16.32 -8.24 2.93
C TYR A 67 -16.35 -7.55 4.28
N ASP A 68 -16.15 -8.28 5.37
CA ASP A 68 -16.29 -7.77 6.74
C ASP A 68 -15.19 -6.79 7.12
N LYS A 69 -14.02 -6.89 6.48
CA LYS A 69 -12.88 -5.99 6.68
C LYS A 69 -12.91 -4.75 5.77
N ASN A 70 -13.84 -4.71 4.80
CA ASN A 70 -13.96 -3.65 3.80
C ASN A 70 -15.31 -2.97 3.84
N LYS A 71 -15.38 -1.66 4.11
CA LYS A 71 -16.61 -0.87 4.02
C LYS A 71 -17.33 -0.90 2.67
N GLY A 72 -16.77 -1.60 1.68
CA GLY A 72 -17.23 -1.58 0.31
C GLY A 72 -17.96 -2.82 -0.18
N LYS A 73 -18.20 -3.83 0.65
CA LYS A 73 -18.85 -5.10 0.26
C LYS A 73 -18.22 -5.84 -0.94
N ASN A 74 -16.94 -5.63 -1.24
CA ASN A 74 -16.22 -6.33 -2.31
C ASN A 74 -14.94 -6.94 -1.76
N LYS A 75 -14.62 -8.15 -2.22
CA LYS A 75 -13.32 -8.76 -1.99
C LYS A 75 -12.22 -7.89 -2.59
N CYS A 76 -11.15 -7.64 -1.83
CA CYS A 76 -9.97 -6.92 -2.29
C CYS A 76 -8.78 -7.88 -2.33
N GLU A 77 -8.03 -7.83 -3.41
CA GLU A 77 -6.82 -8.61 -3.61
C GLU A 77 -5.62 -7.68 -3.77
N TYR A 78 -4.55 -7.96 -3.03
CA TYR A 78 -3.29 -7.20 -3.09
C TYR A 78 -2.16 -8.14 -3.43
N TYR A 79 -1.64 -8.04 -4.63
CA TYR A 79 -0.49 -8.80 -5.11
C TYR A 79 0.79 -8.19 -4.55
N MET A 80 1.63 -9.03 -3.98
CA MET A 80 2.89 -8.59 -3.35
C MET A 80 4.07 -8.84 -4.27
N ASN A 81 4.89 -7.81 -4.47
CA ASN A 81 6.19 -7.98 -5.11
C ASN A 81 7.21 -8.60 -4.13
N SER A 82 8.34 -9.07 -4.66
CA SER A 82 9.39 -9.72 -3.88
C SER A 82 9.91 -8.87 -2.72
N GLN A 83 10.03 -7.56 -2.93
CA GLN A 83 10.48 -6.63 -1.90
C GLN A 83 9.48 -6.56 -0.74
N LEU A 84 8.18 -6.38 -1.02
CA LEU A 84 7.16 -6.31 0.02
C LEU A 84 7.06 -7.63 0.79
N LYS A 85 7.18 -8.77 0.11
CA LYS A 85 7.23 -10.09 0.77
C LYS A 85 8.39 -10.19 1.75
N LYS A 86 9.59 -9.80 1.33
CA LYS A 86 10.78 -9.78 2.20
C LYS A 86 10.55 -8.90 3.43
N GLU A 87 10.02 -7.69 3.25
CA GLU A 87 9.74 -6.76 4.35
C GLU A 87 8.70 -7.33 5.32
N PHE A 88 7.67 -8.04 4.84
CA PHE A 88 6.71 -8.72 5.72
C PHE A 88 7.36 -9.85 6.53
N CYS A 89 8.25 -10.64 5.93
CA CYS A 89 8.97 -11.70 6.64
C CYS A 89 9.88 -11.13 7.74
N GLU A 90 10.58 -10.01 7.48
CA GLU A 90 11.39 -9.33 8.48
C GLU A 90 10.52 -8.71 9.58
N TYR A 91 9.38 -8.15 9.22
CA TYR A 91 8.43 -7.60 10.18
C TYR A 91 7.80 -8.69 11.06
N LEU A 92 7.51 -9.88 10.52
CA LEU A 92 7.05 -11.02 11.33
C LEU A 92 8.09 -11.42 12.38
N LYS A 93 9.37 -11.49 12.02
CA LYS A 93 10.47 -11.75 12.98
C LYS A 93 10.52 -10.69 14.08
N TYR A 94 10.35 -9.42 13.72
CA TYR A 94 10.26 -8.34 14.70
C TYR A 94 9.08 -8.55 15.68
N LEU A 95 7.90 -8.94 15.18
CA LEU A 95 6.74 -9.23 16.02
C LEU A 95 6.98 -10.43 16.93
N GLN A 96 7.59 -11.50 16.41
CA GLN A 96 7.96 -12.69 17.19
C GLN A 96 8.91 -12.34 18.33
N ASN A 97 9.94 -11.54 18.06
CA ASN A 97 10.87 -11.09 19.10
C ASN A 97 10.21 -10.20 20.16
N LYS A 98 9.20 -9.42 19.76
CA LYS A 98 8.52 -8.49 20.65
C LYS A 98 7.43 -9.13 21.50
N TRP A 99 6.72 -10.10 20.97
CA TRP A 99 5.50 -10.64 21.56
C TRP A 99 5.57 -12.13 21.87
N ALA A 100 6.63 -12.83 21.40
CA ALA A 100 6.87 -14.26 21.62
C ALA A 100 5.59 -15.10 21.46
N ASP A 101 5.26 -15.91 22.47
CA ASP A 101 4.13 -16.86 22.46
C ASP A 101 2.72 -16.22 22.46
N LYS A 102 2.62 -14.89 22.43
CA LYS A 102 1.34 -14.18 22.39
C LYS A 102 0.81 -13.96 20.97
N LEU A 103 1.59 -14.34 19.96
CA LEU A 103 1.15 -14.21 18.57
C LEU A 103 0.25 -15.39 18.19
N THR A 104 -0.88 -15.07 17.58
CA THR A 104 -1.83 -16.02 16.98
C THR A 104 -2.09 -15.63 15.53
N PRO A 105 -2.66 -16.51 14.70
CA PRO A 105 -3.06 -16.16 13.34
C PRO A 105 -3.99 -14.92 13.28
N GLU A 106 -4.81 -14.69 14.32
CA GLU A 106 -5.74 -13.57 14.46
C GLU A 106 -5.08 -12.30 14.97
N THR A 107 -3.80 -12.32 15.36
CA THR A 107 -3.09 -11.12 15.83
C THR A 107 -3.00 -10.11 14.70
N TYR A 108 -3.44 -8.87 14.98
CA TYR A 108 -3.30 -7.77 14.03
C TYR A 108 -1.83 -7.40 13.83
N LEU A 109 -1.42 -7.26 12.57
CA LEU A 109 -0.05 -6.87 12.23
C LEU A 109 0.27 -5.45 12.72
N PHE A 110 -0.71 -4.56 12.71
CA PHE A 110 -0.54 -3.16 13.10
C PHE A 110 -1.42 -2.87 14.30
N THR A 111 -0.78 -2.85 15.48
CA THR A 111 -1.49 -2.62 16.73
C THR A 111 -1.13 -1.26 17.34
N SER A 112 -2.09 -0.65 18.01
CA SER A 112 -1.86 0.53 18.83
C SER A 112 -1.02 0.16 20.08
N GLN A 113 -1.25 0.72 21.24
CA GLN A 113 -0.47 0.39 22.44
C GLN A 113 -0.79 -0.99 23.04
N LYS A 114 -1.94 -1.56 22.70
CA LYS A 114 -2.40 -2.86 23.22
C LYS A 114 -2.40 -3.89 22.10
N LEU A 115 -1.86 -5.08 22.39
CA LEU A 115 -1.96 -6.24 21.50
C LEU A 115 -3.44 -6.49 21.15
N ASN A 116 -3.71 -6.92 19.92
CA ASN A 116 -5.04 -7.17 19.37
C ASN A 116 -6.00 -5.97 19.28
N LYS A 117 -5.47 -4.74 19.37
CA LYS A 117 -6.26 -3.57 18.99
C LYS A 117 -5.66 -2.95 17.72
N PRO A 118 -6.38 -3.01 16.59
CA PRO A 118 -5.90 -2.43 15.34
C PRO A 118 -5.75 -0.91 15.47
N TYR A 119 -4.93 -0.35 14.59
CA TYR A 119 -4.82 1.09 14.50
C TYR A 119 -6.13 1.72 14.02
N ASN A 120 -6.51 2.82 14.65
CA ASN A 120 -7.61 3.63 14.14
C ASN A 120 -7.18 4.33 12.84
N ARG A 121 -8.03 4.27 11.81
CA ARG A 121 -7.82 4.91 10.49
C ARG A 121 -7.43 6.40 10.61
N ALA A 122 -8.10 7.14 11.51
CA ALA A 122 -7.80 8.56 11.72
C ALA A 122 -6.40 8.78 12.27
N SER A 123 -5.91 7.88 13.14
CA SER A 123 -4.54 7.93 13.68
C SER A 123 -3.50 7.65 12.58
N ILE A 124 -3.75 6.67 11.71
CA ILE A 124 -2.88 6.41 10.54
C ILE A 124 -2.86 7.62 9.62
N SER A 125 -4.01 8.22 9.32
CA SER A 125 -4.09 9.38 8.44
C SER A 125 -3.33 10.58 9.01
N ARG A 126 -3.48 10.86 10.30
CA ARG A 126 -2.73 11.95 10.98
C ARG A 126 -1.24 11.68 10.97
N MET A 127 -0.81 10.44 11.25
CA MET A 127 0.59 10.06 11.25
C MET A 127 1.20 10.24 9.84
N PHE A 128 0.54 9.76 8.80
CA PHE A 128 1.03 9.91 7.42
C PHE A 128 1.07 11.38 7.00
N SER A 129 0.03 12.17 7.31
CA SER A 129 0.04 13.62 7.05
C SER A 129 1.18 14.33 7.76
N SER A 130 1.48 13.95 9.01
CA SER A 130 2.62 14.49 9.77
C SER A 130 3.96 14.15 9.12
N ILE A 131 4.13 12.90 8.63
CA ILE A 131 5.33 12.49 7.90
C ILE A 131 5.47 13.28 6.61
N TYR A 132 4.44 13.30 5.75
CA TYR A 132 4.48 14.02 4.48
C TYR A 132 4.74 15.52 4.64
N LYS A 133 4.15 16.15 5.66
CA LYS A 133 4.38 17.58 5.96
C LYS A 133 5.85 17.91 6.21
N LYS A 134 6.63 17.00 6.82
CA LYS A 134 8.07 17.19 7.02
C LYS A 134 8.89 17.28 5.73
N PHE A 135 8.35 16.71 4.66
CA PHE A 135 8.97 16.73 3.32
C PHE A 135 8.29 17.70 2.36
N ASN A 136 7.50 18.64 2.89
CA ASN A 136 6.71 19.62 2.12
C ASN A 136 5.77 18.96 1.10
N ILE A 137 5.28 17.75 1.39
CA ILE A 137 4.35 17.02 0.53
C ILE A 137 2.93 17.22 1.08
N LYS A 138 2.03 17.72 0.22
CA LYS A 138 0.60 17.76 0.51
C LYS A 138 0.02 16.37 0.33
N GLY A 139 -0.28 15.66 1.42
CA GLY A 139 -0.78 14.30 1.34
C GLY A 139 -1.30 13.76 2.66
N ALA A 140 -2.01 12.65 2.55
CA ALA A 140 -2.54 11.87 3.67
C ALA A 140 -2.37 10.38 3.35
N SER A 141 -3.04 9.51 4.11
CA SER A 141 -2.95 8.06 3.97
C SER A 141 -3.32 7.48 2.58
N HIS A 142 -3.88 8.29 1.69
CA HIS A 142 -4.20 7.87 0.32
C HIS A 142 -3.06 8.12 -0.68
N LEU A 143 -2.08 8.95 -0.34
CA LEU A 143 -1.03 9.34 -1.28
C LEU A 143 -0.24 8.14 -1.79
N GLY A 144 0.11 7.18 -0.92
CA GLY A 144 0.85 5.99 -1.33
C GLY A 144 0.12 5.16 -2.38
N SER A 145 -1.20 4.94 -2.21
CA SER A 145 -1.99 4.21 -3.21
C SER A 145 -2.15 4.99 -4.52
N HIS A 146 -2.18 6.33 -4.48
CA HIS A 146 -2.14 7.17 -5.69
C HIS A 146 -0.81 7.03 -6.42
N LEU A 147 0.32 7.05 -5.68
CA LEU A 147 1.66 6.84 -6.26
C LEU A 147 1.80 5.46 -6.90
N PHE A 148 1.22 4.42 -6.28
CA PHE A 148 1.19 3.08 -6.84
C PHE A 148 0.50 3.05 -8.21
N VAL A 149 -0.71 3.62 -8.29
CA VAL A 149 -1.46 3.69 -9.56
C VAL A 149 -0.70 4.49 -10.60
N SER A 150 -0.16 5.66 -10.25
CA SER A 150 0.62 6.49 -11.15
C SER A 150 1.86 5.77 -11.68
N LYS A 151 2.58 5.00 -10.84
CA LYS A 151 3.73 4.20 -11.27
C LYS A 151 3.33 3.10 -12.26
N LEU A 152 2.24 2.39 -12.03
CA LEU A 152 1.74 1.36 -12.95
C LEU A 152 1.36 1.97 -14.31
N VAL A 153 0.65 3.10 -14.29
CA VAL A 153 0.28 3.83 -15.52
C VAL A 153 1.52 4.27 -16.30
N ASN A 154 2.48 4.90 -15.61
CA ASN A 154 3.72 5.39 -16.23
C ASN A 154 4.61 4.24 -16.76
N SER A 155 4.46 3.04 -16.23
CA SER A 155 5.13 1.82 -16.72
C SER A 155 4.40 1.16 -17.89
N GLY A 156 3.34 1.77 -18.43
CA GLY A 156 2.60 1.25 -19.58
C GLY A 156 1.70 0.05 -19.27
N VAL A 157 1.38 -0.22 -18.00
CA VAL A 157 0.48 -1.30 -17.63
C VAL A 157 -0.93 -1.02 -18.15
N ASN A 158 -1.58 -2.03 -18.72
CA ASN A 158 -2.94 -1.92 -19.24
C ASN A 158 -3.92 -1.40 -18.17
N ILE A 159 -4.80 -0.46 -18.56
CA ILE A 159 -5.72 0.23 -17.66
C ILE A 159 -6.65 -0.72 -16.88
N CYS A 160 -7.09 -1.81 -17.48
CA CYS A 160 -7.94 -2.81 -16.82
C CYS A 160 -7.16 -3.56 -15.73
N LEU A 161 -5.88 -3.84 -15.97
CA LEU A 161 -5.00 -4.43 -14.95
C LEU A 161 -4.72 -3.44 -13.82
N VAL A 162 -4.46 -2.16 -14.15
CA VAL A 162 -4.28 -1.11 -13.14
C VAL A 162 -5.55 -0.97 -12.29
N GLN A 163 -6.73 -0.96 -12.91
CA GLN A 163 -8.01 -0.92 -12.19
C GLN A 163 -8.13 -2.08 -11.19
N LYS A 164 -7.84 -3.30 -11.65
CA LYS A 164 -7.90 -4.51 -10.80
C LYS A 164 -6.89 -4.45 -9.66
N LEU A 165 -5.63 -4.12 -9.93
CA LEU A 165 -4.56 -4.00 -8.93
C LEU A 165 -4.83 -2.90 -7.89
N ALA A 166 -5.46 -1.78 -8.29
CA ALA A 166 -5.86 -0.70 -7.41
C ALA A 166 -7.17 -0.97 -6.64
N ASN A 167 -7.84 -2.09 -6.93
CA ASN A 167 -9.16 -2.40 -6.39
C ASN A 167 -10.16 -1.26 -6.62
N HIS A 168 -10.17 -0.64 -7.82
CA HIS A 168 -11.12 0.39 -8.19
C HIS A 168 -12.40 -0.22 -8.73
N LYS A 169 -13.53 0.13 -8.12
CA LYS A 169 -14.85 -0.34 -8.58
C LYS A 169 -15.19 0.16 -9.97
N ASN A 170 -14.80 1.41 -10.27
CA ASN A 170 -15.13 2.09 -11.51
C ASN A 170 -13.85 2.43 -12.28
N ILE A 171 -13.81 2.10 -13.57
CA ILE A 171 -12.64 2.34 -14.42
C ILE A 171 -12.34 3.84 -14.55
N SER A 172 -13.37 4.69 -14.47
CA SER A 172 -13.20 6.15 -14.51
C SER A 172 -12.26 6.66 -13.43
N THR A 173 -12.24 6.00 -12.25
CA THR A 173 -11.28 6.34 -11.19
C THR A 173 -9.83 6.11 -11.62
N THR A 174 -9.58 5.09 -12.44
CA THR A 174 -8.25 4.77 -12.98
C THR A 174 -7.89 5.68 -14.16
N GLN A 175 -8.88 6.04 -15.00
CA GLN A 175 -8.68 6.91 -16.15
C GLN A 175 -8.11 8.28 -15.78
N HIS A 176 -8.43 8.82 -14.59
CA HIS A 176 -7.88 10.10 -14.11
C HIS A 176 -6.35 10.12 -13.99
N TYR A 177 -5.69 8.96 -13.98
CA TYR A 177 -4.23 8.84 -13.94
C TYR A 177 -3.60 8.77 -15.32
N PHE A 178 -4.39 8.59 -16.38
CA PHE A 178 -3.91 8.51 -17.76
C PHE A 178 -3.94 9.89 -18.41
N ASN A 179 -2.75 10.41 -18.74
CA ASN A 179 -2.60 11.61 -19.55
C ASN A 179 -2.18 11.17 -20.96
N TYR A 180 -3.08 11.28 -21.92
CA TYR A 180 -2.77 10.99 -23.31
C TYR A 180 -2.15 12.23 -23.97
N ASN A 181 -1.05 12.04 -24.70
CA ASN A 181 -0.51 13.05 -25.61
C ASN A 181 -0.56 12.54 -27.06
N GLN A 182 -0.43 13.46 -28.01
CA GLN A 182 -0.50 13.12 -29.45
C GLN A 182 0.55 12.08 -29.86
N GLN A 183 1.76 12.15 -29.30
CA GLN A 183 2.83 11.20 -29.61
C GLN A 183 2.50 9.79 -29.15
N MET A 184 1.86 9.64 -27.98
CA MET A 184 1.41 8.31 -27.49
C MET A 184 0.36 7.70 -28.40
N LEU A 185 -0.57 8.52 -28.90
CA LEU A 185 -1.60 8.08 -29.85
C LEU A 185 -1.00 7.66 -31.20
N ALA A 186 -0.09 8.47 -31.74
CA ALA A 186 0.62 8.16 -32.99
C ALA A 186 1.40 6.85 -32.86
N ASN A 187 2.20 6.68 -31.80
CA ASN A 187 2.96 5.47 -31.56
C ASN A 187 2.07 4.22 -31.43
N ALA A 188 0.89 4.37 -30.83
CA ALA A 188 -0.05 3.26 -30.69
C ALA A 188 -0.56 2.79 -32.05
N VAL A 189 -0.83 3.70 -32.98
CA VAL A 189 -1.29 3.40 -34.34
C VAL A 189 -0.17 2.76 -35.17
N GLU A 190 1.08 3.24 -35.07
CA GLU A 190 2.22 2.66 -35.76
C GLU A 190 2.49 1.19 -35.41
N ASN A 191 2.07 0.74 -34.23
CA ASN A 191 2.21 -0.65 -33.81
C ASN A 191 1.14 -1.59 -34.42
N VAL A 192 0.13 -1.05 -35.11
CA VAL A 192 -0.87 -1.86 -35.82
C VAL A 192 -0.32 -2.23 -37.20
N LYS A 193 0.24 -3.44 -37.28
CA LYS A 193 0.65 -4.01 -38.59
C LYS A 193 -0.57 -4.50 -39.33
N ILE A 194 -0.76 -4.03 -40.57
CA ILE A 194 -1.75 -4.51 -41.52
C ILE A 194 -1.12 -5.60 -42.38
#